data_3d4ca395d3cd61fd48cf69298cd15a5a
#
_entry.id   3d4ca395d3cd61fd48cf69298cd15a5a
#
_cell.length_a   1.000
_cell.length_b   1.000
_cell.length_c   1.000
_cell.angle_alpha   90.00
_cell.angle_beta   90.00
_cell.angle_gamma   90.00
#
_symmetry.space_group_name_H-M   'P 1'
#
loop_
_entity.id
_entity.type
_entity.pdbx_description
1 polymer ?
#
loop_
_entity_poly.entity_id
_entity_poly.type
_entity_poly.pdbx_seq_one_letter_code
_entity_poly.pdbx_strand_id
1 'polypeptide(L)'
;VPLRDTPLPPGYTRRVMTWVDGVVLAVLAVSAVVAFSRGLVHEVLGVGAWVGAVLAALTLREPMARILDGTVDEPWIAEALAAAGIFVVVLIVLKLLIAAIARRVQDSVLGGVDRALGLVFGLARGAFLVVLAYILAGMVLPAPDRWPEAVREARSLPLAAQGAGWLIAQLPPEIRPRLAEPPVRPAPTQDQLMRLPARTRT
;
A
#
# COMPACT_ATOMS: atom_id res chain seq x y z
N VAL A 1 -34.57 -33.01 -5.45
CA VAL A 1 -35.13 -31.65 -5.70
C VAL A 1 -33.97 -30.69 -5.77
N PRO A 2 -33.69 -30.06 -6.89
CA PRO A 2 -32.55 -29.14 -7.03
C PRO A 2 -32.87 -27.81 -6.32
N LEU A 3 -32.10 -27.48 -5.28
CA LEU A 3 -32.15 -26.24 -4.52
C LEU A 3 -31.51 -25.05 -5.28
N ARG A 4 -31.58 -25.01 -6.63
CA ARG A 4 -30.77 -24.11 -7.44
C ARG A 4 -31.37 -22.76 -7.77
N ASP A 5 -32.66 -22.51 -7.52
CA ASP A 5 -33.34 -21.31 -8.09
C ASP A 5 -34.17 -20.51 -7.07
N THR A 6 -33.72 -20.45 -5.81
CA THR A 6 -34.28 -19.42 -4.93
C THR A 6 -33.63 -18.08 -5.27
N PRO A 7 -34.40 -17.08 -5.79
CA PRO A 7 -33.88 -15.73 -5.98
C PRO A 7 -33.43 -15.20 -4.63
N LEU A 8 -32.15 -14.82 -4.57
CA LEU A 8 -31.58 -14.18 -3.38
C LEU A 8 -32.37 -12.89 -3.07
N PRO A 9 -32.61 -12.58 -1.78
CA PRO A 9 -33.34 -11.38 -1.41
C PRO A 9 -32.70 -10.14 -2.03
N PRO A 10 -33.49 -9.13 -2.45
CA PRO A 10 -32.97 -7.90 -3.03
C PRO A 10 -32.02 -7.23 -2.03
N GLY A 11 -30.77 -7.08 -2.41
CA GLY A 11 -29.68 -6.57 -1.55
C GLY A 11 -28.52 -7.57 -1.34
N TYR A 12 -28.69 -8.86 -1.66
CA TYR A 12 -27.63 -9.85 -1.61
C TYR A 12 -26.87 -9.89 -2.94
N THR A 13 -26.11 -8.84 -3.24
CA THR A 13 -25.13 -8.97 -4.31
C THR A 13 -23.98 -9.81 -3.73
N ARG A 14 -23.81 -11.03 -4.21
CA ARG A 14 -22.55 -11.76 -4.07
C ARG A 14 -21.47 -10.80 -4.54
N ARG A 15 -20.56 -10.41 -3.68
CA ARG A 15 -19.35 -9.72 -4.14
C ARG A 15 -18.63 -10.71 -5.07
N VAL A 16 -18.72 -10.42 -6.35
CA VAL A 16 -18.05 -11.21 -7.37
C VAL A 16 -16.57 -10.82 -7.32
N MET A 17 -15.71 -11.75 -7.59
CA MET A 17 -14.29 -11.45 -7.72
C MET A 17 -14.11 -10.58 -8.98
N THR A 18 -13.68 -9.33 -8.80
CA THR A 18 -13.46 -8.40 -9.89
C THR A 18 -12.00 -8.45 -10.36
N TRP A 19 -11.71 -7.87 -11.52
CA TRP A 19 -10.31 -7.72 -11.97
C TRP A 19 -9.46 -6.92 -10.96
N VAL A 20 -10.09 -6.03 -10.18
CA VAL A 20 -9.42 -5.26 -9.10
C VAL A 20 -8.88 -6.19 -8.02
N ASP A 21 -9.65 -7.21 -7.61
CA ASP A 21 -9.18 -8.22 -6.66
C ASP A 21 -7.98 -8.99 -7.22
N GLY A 22 -8.00 -9.27 -8.54
CA GLY A 22 -6.87 -9.87 -9.24
C GLY A 22 -5.60 -9.00 -9.18
N VAL A 23 -5.75 -7.69 -9.38
CA VAL A 23 -4.63 -6.74 -9.24
C VAL A 23 -4.12 -6.69 -7.80
N VAL A 24 -5.01 -6.65 -6.80
CA VAL A 24 -4.62 -6.69 -5.38
C VAL A 24 -3.84 -7.95 -5.06
N LEU A 25 -4.34 -9.11 -5.48
CA LEU A 25 -3.64 -10.39 -5.30
C LEU A 25 -2.27 -10.40 -6.01
N ALA A 26 -2.20 -9.86 -7.22
CA ALA A 26 -0.94 -9.75 -7.95
C ALA A 26 0.08 -8.86 -7.21
N VAL A 27 -0.35 -7.71 -6.68
CA VAL A 27 0.50 -6.81 -5.88
C VAL A 27 1.03 -7.54 -4.63
N LEU A 28 0.17 -8.24 -3.90
CA LEU A 28 0.55 -9.02 -2.73
C LEU A 28 1.54 -10.13 -3.09
N ALA A 29 1.23 -10.91 -4.13
CA ALA A 29 2.06 -12.03 -4.57
C ALA A 29 3.43 -11.56 -5.05
N VAL A 30 3.49 -10.55 -5.93
CA VAL A 30 4.75 -9.99 -6.43
C VAL A 30 5.57 -9.42 -5.28
N SER A 31 4.95 -8.66 -4.37
CA SER A 31 5.64 -8.12 -3.20
C SER A 31 6.21 -9.22 -2.31
N ALA A 32 5.43 -10.28 -2.06
CA ALA A 32 5.86 -11.42 -1.24
C ALA A 32 7.02 -12.21 -1.90
N VAL A 33 6.90 -12.52 -3.21
CA VAL A 33 7.94 -13.28 -3.95
C VAL A 33 9.24 -12.50 -4.02
N VAL A 34 9.19 -11.21 -4.32
CA VAL A 34 10.38 -10.34 -4.35
C VAL A 34 11.03 -10.29 -2.97
N ALA A 35 10.27 -10.12 -1.91
CA ALA A 35 10.80 -10.07 -0.56
C ALA A 35 11.32 -11.44 -0.07
N PHE A 36 10.68 -12.55 -0.46
CA PHE A 36 11.18 -13.90 -0.21
C PHE A 36 12.55 -14.13 -0.88
N SER A 37 12.72 -13.68 -2.12
CA SER A 37 13.98 -13.84 -2.84
C SER A 37 15.12 -13.00 -2.24
N ARG A 38 14.78 -11.83 -1.64
CA ARG A 38 15.75 -10.90 -1.06
C ARG A 38 16.04 -11.12 0.42
N GLY A 39 15.11 -11.74 1.14
CA GLY A 39 15.16 -11.91 2.58
C GLY A 39 14.77 -10.65 3.37
N LEU A 40 14.42 -10.85 4.65
CA LEU A 40 13.99 -9.79 5.57
C LEU A 40 15.08 -8.74 5.77
N VAL A 41 16.33 -9.19 5.99
CA VAL A 41 17.45 -8.27 6.27
C VAL A 41 17.62 -7.29 5.12
N HIS A 42 17.56 -7.75 3.87
CA HIS A 42 17.66 -6.88 2.70
C HIS A 42 16.51 -5.88 2.63
N GLU A 43 15.27 -6.30 2.90
CA GLU A 43 14.07 -5.46 2.80
C GLU A 43 14.07 -4.39 3.90
N VAL A 44 14.33 -4.75 5.16
CA VAL A 44 14.35 -3.82 6.30
C VAL A 44 15.48 -2.81 6.17
N LEU A 45 16.70 -3.30 5.89
CA LEU A 45 17.85 -2.41 5.68
C LEU A 45 17.65 -1.54 4.43
N GLY A 46 16.96 -2.07 3.40
CA GLY A 46 16.58 -1.32 2.20
C GLY A 46 15.70 -0.11 2.52
N VAL A 47 14.70 -0.27 3.38
CA VAL A 47 13.89 0.86 3.88
C VAL A 47 14.76 1.84 4.66
N GLY A 48 15.63 1.33 5.55
CA GLY A 48 16.59 2.16 6.30
C GLY A 48 17.52 2.95 5.39
N ALA A 49 17.95 2.39 4.26
CA ALA A 49 18.77 3.10 3.28
C ALA A 49 18.07 4.30 2.66
N TRP A 50 16.78 4.17 2.32
CA TRP A 50 15.99 5.29 1.83
C TRP A 50 15.88 6.41 2.86
N VAL A 51 15.53 6.06 4.11
CA VAL A 51 15.43 7.01 5.21
C VAL A 51 16.79 7.67 5.47
N GLY A 52 17.86 6.88 5.54
CA GLY A 52 19.21 7.39 5.76
C GLY A 52 19.69 8.33 4.64
N ALA A 53 19.39 8.00 3.37
CA ALA A 53 19.73 8.84 2.23
C ALA A 53 18.97 10.17 2.23
N VAL A 54 17.67 10.15 2.60
CA VAL A 54 16.87 11.38 2.75
C VAL A 54 17.42 12.24 3.88
N LEU A 55 17.71 11.66 5.04
CA LEU A 55 18.27 12.39 6.18
C LEU A 55 19.63 13.00 5.83
N ALA A 56 20.50 12.23 5.17
CA ALA A 56 21.80 12.72 4.72
C ALA A 56 21.64 13.89 3.71
N ALA A 57 20.72 13.76 2.76
CA ALA A 57 20.45 14.83 1.79
C ALA A 57 19.97 16.10 2.49
N LEU A 58 19.02 15.99 3.43
CA LEU A 58 18.50 17.15 4.16
C LEU A 58 19.53 17.84 5.06
N THR A 59 20.41 17.06 5.70
CA THR A 59 21.42 17.60 6.63
C THR A 59 22.65 18.15 5.93
N LEU A 60 23.03 17.59 4.79
CA LEU A 60 24.27 17.93 4.08
C LEU A 60 24.06 18.85 2.85
N ARG A 61 22.80 19.19 2.51
CA ARG A 61 22.48 20.01 1.32
C ARG A 61 23.17 21.38 1.37
N GLU A 62 23.08 22.08 2.51
CA GLU A 62 23.64 23.44 2.65
C GLU A 62 25.17 23.49 2.52
N PRO A 63 25.95 22.65 3.24
CA PRO A 63 27.40 22.64 3.06
C PRO A 63 27.81 22.21 1.65
N MET A 64 27.07 21.34 0.99
CA MET A 64 27.35 20.91 -0.38
C MET A 64 26.97 21.99 -1.41
N ALA A 65 25.86 22.70 -1.21
CA ALA A 65 25.45 23.81 -2.09
C ALA A 65 26.52 24.92 -2.14
N ARG A 66 27.18 25.20 -1.01
CA ARG A 66 28.31 26.19 -0.98
C ARG A 66 29.49 25.81 -1.87
N ILE A 67 29.69 24.50 -2.14
CA ILE A 67 30.73 24.02 -3.07
C ILE A 67 30.31 24.29 -4.52
N LEU A 68 29.01 24.38 -4.78
CA LEU A 68 28.42 24.68 -6.09
C LEU A 68 28.26 26.19 -6.34
N ASP A 69 28.52 27.03 -5.32
CA ASP A 69 28.50 28.49 -5.45
C ASP A 69 29.45 28.91 -6.54
N GLY A 70 28.97 29.73 -7.48
CA GLY A 70 29.72 30.21 -8.67
C GLY A 70 29.55 29.31 -9.91
N THR A 71 28.92 28.11 -9.79
CA THR A 71 28.60 27.26 -10.93
C THR A 71 27.11 27.35 -11.29
N VAL A 72 26.27 27.63 -10.29
CA VAL A 72 24.81 27.74 -10.43
C VAL A 72 24.39 29.10 -9.88
N ASP A 73 23.78 29.94 -10.74
CA ASP A 73 23.40 31.30 -10.37
C ASP A 73 22.25 31.36 -9.36
N GLU A 74 21.36 30.36 -9.37
CA GLU A 74 20.18 30.32 -8.52
C GLU A 74 20.41 29.43 -7.26
N PRO A 75 20.38 30.02 -6.05
CA PRO A 75 20.70 29.29 -4.80
C PRO A 75 19.82 28.08 -4.55
N TRP A 76 18.50 28.14 -4.85
CA TRP A 76 17.59 27.04 -4.65
C TRP A 76 17.88 25.85 -5.59
N ILE A 77 18.40 26.12 -6.80
CA ILE A 77 18.82 25.08 -7.74
C ILE A 77 20.10 24.40 -7.22
N ALA A 78 21.05 25.18 -6.71
CA ALA A 78 22.26 24.64 -6.11
C ALA A 78 21.95 23.74 -4.93
N GLU A 79 21.03 24.13 -4.02
CA GLU A 79 20.58 23.29 -2.92
C GLU A 79 19.86 22.02 -3.39
N ALA A 80 18.98 22.13 -4.39
CA ALA A 80 18.25 20.98 -4.94
C ALA A 80 19.19 19.97 -5.60
N LEU A 81 20.17 20.44 -6.37
CA LEU A 81 21.19 19.58 -7.00
C LEU A 81 22.10 18.92 -5.94
N ALA A 82 22.52 19.69 -4.93
CA ALA A 82 23.29 19.17 -3.81
C ALA A 82 22.52 18.06 -3.08
N ALA A 83 21.26 18.31 -2.71
CA ALA A 83 20.40 17.33 -2.05
C ALA A 83 20.20 16.08 -2.91
N ALA A 84 19.91 16.24 -4.21
CA ALA A 84 19.73 15.11 -5.13
C ALA A 84 21.03 14.29 -5.29
N GLY A 85 22.16 14.95 -5.43
CA GLY A 85 23.48 14.31 -5.55
C GLY A 85 23.82 13.51 -4.30
N ILE A 86 23.69 14.11 -3.11
CA ILE A 86 23.92 13.43 -1.83
C ILE A 86 23.01 12.22 -1.69
N PHE A 87 21.70 12.42 -1.95
CA PHE A 87 20.71 11.34 -1.86
C PHE A 87 21.12 10.14 -2.72
N VAL A 88 21.45 10.37 -3.99
CA VAL A 88 21.82 9.30 -4.92
C VAL A 88 23.10 8.60 -4.47
N VAL A 89 24.15 9.35 -4.11
CA VAL A 89 25.42 8.78 -3.69
C VAL A 89 25.26 7.96 -2.41
N VAL A 90 24.63 8.52 -1.38
CA VAL A 90 24.39 7.80 -0.10
C VAL A 90 23.52 6.57 -0.32
N LEU A 91 22.45 6.69 -1.13
CA LEU A 91 21.59 5.56 -1.44
C LEU A 91 22.35 4.41 -2.12
N ILE A 92 23.20 4.73 -3.10
CA ILE A 92 24.04 3.72 -3.79
C ILE A 92 24.99 3.05 -2.81
N VAL A 93 25.72 3.83 -2.00
CA VAL A 93 26.65 3.30 -1.02
C VAL A 93 25.95 2.38 -0.03
N LEU A 94 24.83 2.85 0.55
CA LEU A 94 24.05 2.03 1.49
C LEU A 94 23.51 0.77 0.83
N LYS A 95 23.02 0.83 -0.40
CA LYS A 95 22.53 -0.36 -1.13
C LYS A 95 23.66 -1.38 -1.40
N LEU A 96 24.85 -0.93 -1.71
CA LEU A 96 26.00 -1.83 -1.90
C LEU A 96 26.39 -2.52 -0.58
N LEU A 97 26.43 -1.77 0.52
CA LEU A 97 26.69 -2.31 1.86
C LEU A 97 25.63 -3.34 2.27
N ILE A 98 24.35 -3.00 2.06
CA ILE A 98 23.22 -3.89 2.37
C ILE A 98 23.29 -5.16 1.55
N ALA A 99 23.62 -5.09 0.26
CA ALA A 99 23.75 -6.26 -0.60
C ALA A 99 24.90 -7.19 -0.11
N ALA A 100 25.97 -6.63 0.41
CA ALA A 100 27.07 -7.42 0.99
C ALA A 100 26.67 -8.11 2.31
N ILE A 101 25.96 -7.39 3.20
CA ILE A 101 25.46 -7.92 4.47
C ILE A 101 24.40 -9.00 4.23
N ALA A 102 23.40 -8.70 3.40
CA ALA A 102 22.29 -9.62 3.11
C ALA A 102 22.78 -10.94 2.49
N ARG A 103 23.76 -10.90 1.60
CA ARG A 103 24.38 -12.11 1.04
C ARG A 103 24.97 -13.00 2.14
N ARG A 104 25.71 -12.43 3.10
CA ARG A 104 26.27 -13.21 4.21
C ARG A 104 25.21 -13.87 5.07
N VAL A 105 24.09 -13.19 5.30
CA VAL A 105 22.95 -13.76 6.06
C VAL A 105 22.28 -14.88 5.26
N GLN A 106 22.07 -14.69 3.97
CA GLN A 106 21.41 -15.66 3.09
C GLN A 106 22.26 -16.94 2.91
N ASP A 107 23.57 -16.80 2.91
CA ASP A 107 24.52 -17.94 2.80
C ASP A 107 24.76 -18.65 4.13
N SER A 108 24.19 -18.13 5.23
CA SER A 108 24.28 -18.73 6.57
C SER A 108 23.15 -19.73 6.82
N VAL A 109 23.24 -20.45 7.94
CA VAL A 109 22.18 -21.37 8.42
C VAL A 109 20.84 -20.65 8.60
N LEU A 110 20.86 -19.33 8.83
CA LEU A 110 19.68 -18.50 9.03
C LEU A 110 19.02 -18.06 7.70
N GLY A 111 19.60 -18.33 6.54
CA GLY A 111 19.11 -17.88 5.24
C GLY A 111 17.68 -18.35 4.93
N GLY A 112 17.30 -19.56 5.36
CA GLY A 112 15.93 -20.05 5.22
C GLY A 112 14.91 -19.25 6.04
N VAL A 113 15.27 -18.92 7.28
CA VAL A 113 14.42 -18.10 8.18
C VAL A 113 14.33 -16.68 7.66
N ASP A 114 15.44 -16.09 7.21
CA ASP A 114 15.47 -14.74 6.63
C ASP A 114 14.53 -14.61 5.42
N ARG A 115 14.52 -15.60 4.53
CA ARG A 115 13.60 -15.64 3.38
C ARG A 115 12.13 -15.79 3.79
N ALA A 116 11.86 -16.68 4.76
CA ALA A 116 10.48 -16.88 5.26
C ALA A 116 9.94 -15.61 5.91
N LEU A 117 10.74 -14.93 6.72
CA LEU A 117 10.40 -13.63 7.31
C LEU A 117 10.32 -12.54 6.24
N GLY A 118 11.13 -12.58 5.20
CA GLY A 118 11.05 -11.72 4.04
C GLY A 118 9.69 -11.83 3.35
N LEU A 119 9.17 -13.06 3.16
CA LEU A 119 7.83 -13.27 2.59
C LEU A 119 6.75 -12.59 3.43
N VAL A 120 6.77 -12.75 4.75
CA VAL A 120 5.81 -12.11 5.67
C VAL A 120 5.89 -10.59 5.56
N PHE A 121 7.12 -10.05 5.57
CA PHE A 121 7.34 -8.61 5.38
C PHE A 121 6.85 -8.12 4.02
N GLY A 122 7.08 -8.89 2.96
CA GLY A 122 6.60 -8.60 1.61
C GLY A 122 5.08 -8.56 1.51
N LEU A 123 4.38 -9.48 2.17
CA LEU A 123 2.91 -9.45 2.27
C LEU A 123 2.43 -8.20 3.00
N ALA A 124 3.04 -7.87 4.14
CA ALA A 124 2.71 -6.66 4.90
C ALA A 124 2.94 -5.39 4.07
N ARG A 125 4.08 -5.30 3.35
CA ARG A 125 4.37 -4.21 2.42
C ARG A 125 3.35 -4.14 1.28
N GLY A 126 2.99 -5.27 0.68
CA GLY A 126 1.98 -5.34 -0.37
C GLY A 126 0.61 -4.86 0.12
N ALA A 127 0.19 -5.29 1.31
CA ALA A 127 -1.04 -4.82 1.95
C ALA A 127 -0.99 -3.30 2.23
N PHE A 128 0.14 -2.80 2.73
CA PHE A 128 0.34 -1.36 2.93
C PHE A 128 0.22 -0.57 1.63
N LEU A 129 0.80 -1.05 0.51
CA LEU A 129 0.67 -0.41 -0.80
C LEU A 129 -0.77 -0.37 -1.30
N VAL A 130 -1.54 -1.44 -1.08
CA VAL A 130 -2.98 -1.47 -1.42
C VAL A 130 -3.76 -0.45 -0.59
N VAL A 131 -3.50 -0.37 0.71
CA VAL A 131 -4.11 0.61 1.60
C VAL A 131 -3.74 2.03 1.19
N LEU A 132 -2.46 2.28 0.87
CA LEU A 132 -2.00 3.57 0.40
C LEU A 132 -2.66 3.98 -0.93
N ALA A 133 -2.77 3.04 -1.87
CA ALA A 133 -3.47 3.27 -3.14
C ALA A 133 -4.96 3.61 -2.91
N TYR A 134 -5.63 2.94 -1.96
CA TYR A 134 -6.99 3.26 -1.56
C TYR A 134 -7.11 4.69 -1.00
N ILE A 135 -6.21 5.09 -0.10
CA ILE A 135 -6.18 6.44 0.48
C ILE A 135 -5.99 7.49 -0.62
N LEU A 136 -5.00 7.29 -1.50
CA LEU A 136 -4.72 8.21 -2.61
C LEU A 136 -5.90 8.30 -3.58
N ALA A 137 -6.52 7.17 -3.93
CA ALA A 137 -7.72 7.14 -4.76
C ALA A 137 -8.88 7.92 -4.11
N GLY A 138 -9.08 7.76 -2.79
CA GLY A 138 -10.10 8.47 -2.03
C GLY A 138 -9.85 9.99 -1.94
N MET A 139 -8.59 10.41 -1.94
CA MET A 139 -8.23 11.84 -2.00
C MET A 139 -8.50 12.46 -3.37
N VAL A 140 -8.24 11.71 -4.46
CA VAL A 140 -8.46 12.18 -5.84
C VAL A 140 -9.95 12.12 -6.22
N LEU A 141 -10.65 11.09 -5.77
CA LEU A 141 -12.06 10.82 -6.06
C LEU A 141 -12.85 10.73 -4.74
N PRO A 142 -13.15 11.85 -4.08
CA PRO A 142 -13.77 11.83 -2.75
C PRO A 142 -15.23 11.34 -2.74
N ALA A 143 -15.90 11.25 -3.92
CA ALA A 143 -17.25 10.76 -4.04
C ALA A 143 -17.26 9.26 -4.37
N PRO A 144 -17.67 8.35 -3.46
CA PRO A 144 -17.69 6.90 -3.68
C PRO A 144 -18.53 6.48 -4.90
N ASP A 145 -19.55 7.25 -5.23
CA ASP A 145 -20.45 6.99 -6.37
C ASP A 145 -19.75 7.15 -7.73
N ARG A 146 -18.65 7.91 -7.78
CA ARG A 146 -17.84 8.12 -8.98
C ARG A 146 -16.78 7.04 -9.20
N TRP A 147 -16.63 6.11 -8.25
CA TRP A 147 -15.68 5.02 -8.39
C TRP A 147 -16.18 4.02 -9.41
N PRO A 148 -15.29 3.43 -10.25
CA PRO A 148 -15.67 2.38 -11.18
C PRO A 148 -16.38 1.24 -10.46
N GLU A 149 -17.40 0.66 -11.10
CA GLU A 149 -18.20 -0.43 -10.52
C GLU A 149 -17.33 -1.59 -10.05
N ALA A 150 -16.32 -1.97 -10.86
CA ALA A 150 -15.37 -3.03 -10.52
C ALA A 150 -14.63 -2.79 -9.19
N VAL A 151 -14.36 -1.52 -8.82
CA VAL A 151 -13.74 -1.15 -7.54
C VAL A 151 -14.76 -1.26 -6.41
N ARG A 152 -15.98 -0.73 -6.63
CA ARG A 152 -17.04 -0.74 -5.60
C ARG A 152 -17.50 -2.16 -5.24
N GLU A 153 -17.44 -3.08 -6.19
CA GLU A 153 -17.85 -4.48 -6.00
C GLU A 153 -16.70 -5.38 -5.54
N ALA A 154 -15.45 -4.89 -5.57
CA ALA A 154 -14.28 -5.67 -5.19
C ALA A 154 -14.38 -6.18 -3.75
N ARG A 155 -13.98 -7.44 -3.55
CA ARG A 155 -13.92 -8.07 -2.22
C ARG A 155 -12.83 -7.47 -1.34
N SER A 156 -11.76 -7.01 -1.96
CA SER A 156 -10.63 -6.34 -1.31
C SER A 156 -10.96 -4.95 -0.77
N LEU A 157 -11.97 -4.27 -1.32
CA LEU A 157 -12.32 -2.90 -0.96
C LEU A 157 -12.56 -2.69 0.55
N PRO A 158 -13.39 -3.50 1.26
CA PRO A 158 -13.62 -3.31 2.68
C PRO A 158 -12.37 -3.57 3.53
N LEU A 159 -11.50 -4.47 3.11
CA LEU A 159 -10.23 -4.72 3.80
C LEU A 159 -9.28 -3.53 3.63
N ALA A 160 -9.20 -2.98 2.42
CA ALA A 160 -8.42 -1.78 2.15
C ALA A 160 -8.95 -0.57 2.94
N ALA A 161 -10.28 -0.41 3.02
CA ALA A 161 -10.92 0.65 3.80
C ALA A 161 -10.66 0.52 5.31
N GLN A 162 -10.74 -0.70 5.86
CA GLN A 162 -10.41 -0.95 7.27
C GLN A 162 -8.94 -0.64 7.57
N GLY A 163 -8.03 -1.10 6.69
CA GLY A 163 -6.60 -0.78 6.80
C GLY A 163 -6.33 0.71 6.71
N ALA A 164 -7.03 1.43 5.83
CA ALA A 164 -6.92 2.87 5.70
C ALA A 164 -7.42 3.58 6.97
N GLY A 165 -8.56 3.17 7.51
CA GLY A 165 -9.10 3.71 8.77
C GLY A 165 -8.12 3.54 9.92
N TRP A 166 -7.52 2.35 10.06
CA TRP A 166 -6.52 2.06 11.06
C TRP A 166 -5.27 2.95 10.89
N LEU A 167 -4.76 3.07 9.66
CA LEU A 167 -3.57 3.88 9.37
C LEU A 167 -3.82 5.37 9.64
N ILE A 168 -4.96 5.89 9.20
CA ILE A 168 -5.34 7.30 9.39
C ILE A 168 -5.54 7.61 10.89
N ALA A 169 -6.04 6.65 11.68
CA ALA A 169 -6.21 6.83 13.12
C ALA A 169 -4.87 7.05 13.85
N GLN A 170 -3.74 6.58 13.29
CA GLN A 170 -2.40 6.81 13.84
C GLN A 170 -1.85 8.22 13.54
N LEU A 171 -2.47 8.94 12.60
CA LEU A 171 -2.02 10.28 12.23
C LEU A 171 -2.56 11.33 13.24
N PRO A 172 -1.80 12.42 13.48
CA PRO A 172 -2.30 13.57 14.22
C PRO A 172 -3.58 14.13 13.57
N PRO A 173 -4.54 14.63 14.37
CA PRO A 173 -5.84 15.11 13.86
C PRO A 173 -5.73 16.15 12.74
N GLU A 174 -4.68 16.98 12.78
CA GLU A 174 -4.45 18.10 11.87
C GLU A 174 -4.15 17.66 10.42
N ILE A 175 -3.57 16.47 10.26
CA ILE A 175 -3.14 15.95 8.95
C ILE A 175 -3.95 14.74 8.47
N ARG A 176 -5.03 14.40 9.19
CA ARG A 176 -5.90 13.28 8.79
C ARG A 176 -6.63 13.58 7.48
N PRO A 177 -6.40 12.78 6.42
CA PRO A 177 -7.18 12.93 5.21
C PRO A 177 -8.65 12.55 5.49
N ARG A 178 -9.57 13.38 4.99
CA ARG A 178 -11.00 13.06 5.01
C ARG A 178 -11.28 12.12 3.86
N LEU A 179 -11.37 10.84 4.16
CA LEU A 179 -11.83 9.85 3.18
C LEU A 179 -13.36 9.79 3.23
N ALA A 180 -13.97 9.70 2.06
CA ALA A 180 -15.38 9.32 1.98
C ALA A 180 -15.51 7.89 2.53
N GLU A 181 -16.44 7.69 3.44
CA GLU A 181 -16.76 6.34 3.92
C GLU A 181 -17.17 5.48 2.71
N PRO A 182 -16.62 4.25 2.59
CA PRO A 182 -17.10 3.33 1.58
C PRO A 182 -18.60 3.19 1.74
N PRO A 183 -19.38 3.04 0.65
CA PRO A 183 -20.84 2.94 0.73
C PRO A 183 -21.19 1.78 1.67
N VAL A 184 -21.53 2.11 2.90
CA VAL A 184 -22.06 1.17 3.88
C VAL A 184 -23.47 0.87 3.43
N ARG A 185 -23.70 -0.33 2.90
CA ARG A 185 -25.08 -0.77 2.70
C ARG A 185 -25.73 -0.83 4.07
N PRO A 186 -26.85 -0.12 4.26
CA PRO A 186 -27.59 -0.27 5.51
C PRO A 186 -27.90 -1.76 5.71
N ALA A 187 -27.62 -2.25 6.90
CA ALA A 187 -28.04 -3.60 7.27
C ALA A 187 -29.53 -3.73 6.94
N PRO A 188 -29.97 -4.85 6.32
CA PRO A 188 -31.37 -5.01 6.01
C PRO A 188 -32.19 -4.85 7.29
N THR A 189 -33.14 -3.92 7.27
CA THR A 189 -34.04 -3.66 8.39
C THR A 189 -34.80 -4.95 8.70
N GLN A 190 -35.13 -5.20 9.98
CA GLN A 190 -35.89 -6.39 10.38
C GLN A 190 -37.16 -6.59 9.54
N ASP A 191 -37.83 -5.49 9.15
CA ASP A 191 -38.97 -5.50 8.24
C ASP A 191 -38.64 -6.02 6.84
N GLN A 192 -37.44 -5.77 6.33
CA GLN A 192 -36.98 -6.31 5.03
C GLN A 192 -36.66 -7.82 5.12
N LEU A 193 -36.20 -8.27 6.27
CA LEU A 193 -35.97 -9.70 6.55
C LEU A 193 -37.29 -10.46 6.76
N MET A 194 -38.32 -9.79 7.25
CA MET A 194 -39.64 -10.38 7.51
C MET A 194 -40.57 -10.35 6.29
N ARG A 195 -40.26 -9.56 5.24
CA ARG A 195 -41.03 -9.58 4.00
C ARG A 195 -40.73 -10.86 3.23
N LEU A 196 -41.60 -11.85 3.39
CA LEU A 196 -41.63 -13.05 2.53
C LEU A 196 -41.72 -12.60 1.06
N PRO A 197 -40.99 -13.24 0.13
CA PRO A 197 -41.13 -12.96 -1.27
C PRO A 197 -42.61 -13.15 -1.69
N ALA A 198 -43.18 -12.14 -2.32
CA ALA A 198 -44.55 -12.22 -2.82
C ALA A 198 -44.69 -13.46 -3.70
N ARG A 199 -45.53 -14.43 -3.29
CA ARG A 199 -45.88 -15.58 -4.13
C ARG A 199 -46.59 -15.02 -5.36
N THR A 200 -45.89 -14.98 -6.49
CA THR A 200 -46.51 -14.83 -7.80
C THR A 200 -47.38 -16.07 -8.01
N ARG A 201 -48.69 -15.94 -7.82
CA ARG A 201 -49.68 -16.86 -8.34
C ARG A 201 -49.76 -16.67 -9.85
N THR A 202 -49.30 -17.57 -10.63
CA THR A 202 -49.74 -17.85 -11.99
C THR A 202 -50.72 -19.03 -11.94
#